data_d099d7244d01a91b218c353cee3a8fe0
#
_entry.id   d099d7244d01a91b218c353cee3a8fe0
#
_cell.length_a   1.000
_cell.length_b   1.000
_cell.length_c   1.000
_cell.angle_alpha   90.00
_cell.angle_beta   90.00
_cell.angle_gamma   90.00
#
_symmetry.space_group_name_H-M   'P 1'
#
loop_
_entity.id
_entity.type
_entity.pdbx_description
1 polymer ?
#
loop_
_entity_poly.entity_id
_entity_poly.type
_entity_poly.pdbx_seq_one_letter_code
_entity_poly.pdbx_strand_id
1 'polypeptide(L)'
;MDIHPGEFVCSTKGRDKGNCFLMIAKDDTYVYLADGKHRKVTNPKKKKLKHVVFVGASDEALGQMLSEDNMPTNKQIRYFLRKCKESVSEQNC
;
A
#
# COMPACT_ATOMS: atom_id res chain seq x y z
N MET A 1 1.92 1.07 15.88
CA MET A 1 0.82 1.12 14.93
C MET A 1 0.78 -0.19 14.15
N ASP A 2 -0.35 -0.89 14.22
CA ASP A 2 -0.51 -2.20 13.58
C ASP A 2 -0.97 -2.06 12.15
N ILE A 3 0.00 -1.97 11.26
CA ILE A 3 -0.26 -1.96 9.82
C ILE A 3 0.03 -3.36 9.30
N HIS A 4 -0.90 -3.92 8.54
CA HIS A 4 -0.80 -5.28 8.02
C HIS A 4 -0.67 -5.30 6.50
N PRO A 5 0.01 -6.30 5.92
CA PRO A 5 0.04 -6.44 4.46
C PRO A 5 -1.36 -6.40 3.86
N GLY A 6 -1.49 -5.73 2.74
CA GLY A 6 -2.78 -5.51 2.10
C GLY A 6 -3.42 -4.18 2.45
N GLU A 7 -2.87 -3.44 3.39
CA GLU A 7 -3.37 -2.11 3.75
C GLU A 7 -2.68 -1.03 2.93
N PHE A 8 -3.35 0.12 2.81
CA PHE A 8 -2.83 1.25 2.04
C PHE A 8 -2.16 2.24 2.96
N VAL A 9 -0.98 2.69 2.56
CA VAL A 9 -0.18 3.64 3.34
C VAL A 9 0.34 4.74 2.43
N CYS A 10 0.63 5.91 3.01
CA CYS A 10 1.29 7.00 2.29
C CYS A 10 2.63 7.30 2.94
N SER A 11 3.59 7.67 2.10
CA SER A 11 4.91 8.08 2.56
C SER A 11 4.87 9.46 3.20
N THR A 12 5.58 9.64 4.30
CA THR A 12 5.69 10.93 5.00
C THR A 12 7.07 11.57 4.85
N LYS A 13 8.02 10.86 4.26
CA LYS A 13 9.41 11.34 4.13
C LYS A 13 9.98 10.98 2.76
N GLY A 14 10.95 11.76 2.31
CA GLY A 14 11.71 11.49 1.10
C GLY A 14 11.04 12.03 -0.15
N ARG A 15 11.55 11.60 -1.30
CA ARG A 15 11.09 12.07 -2.60
C ARG A 15 9.66 11.65 -2.91
N ASP A 16 9.22 10.56 -2.31
CA ASP A 16 7.88 10.03 -2.52
C ASP A 16 6.88 10.50 -1.47
N LYS A 17 7.24 11.52 -0.68
CA LYS A 17 6.34 12.08 0.32
C LYS A 17 5.00 12.44 -0.31
N GLY A 18 3.93 11.99 0.30
CA GLY A 18 2.57 12.22 -0.19
C GLY A 18 2.07 11.16 -1.16
N ASN A 19 2.94 10.31 -1.68
CA ASN A 19 2.53 9.21 -2.56
C ASN A 19 2.02 8.04 -1.72
N CYS A 20 0.99 7.38 -2.22
CA CYS A 20 0.35 6.25 -1.55
C CYS A 20 0.67 4.95 -2.24
N PHE A 21 0.71 3.88 -1.45
CA PHE A 21 1.12 2.57 -1.91
C PHE A 21 0.30 1.48 -1.24
N LEU A 22 0.29 0.32 -1.86
CA LEU A 22 -0.15 -0.91 -1.20
C LEU A 22 1.05 -1.51 -0.47
N MET A 23 0.89 -1.83 0.80
CA MET A 23 1.91 -2.55 1.54
C MET A 23 1.78 -4.04 1.27
N ILE A 24 2.78 -4.64 0.64
CA ILE A 24 2.73 -6.05 0.24
C ILE A 24 3.44 -6.95 1.23
N ALA A 25 4.32 -6.40 2.06
CA ALA A 25 5.02 -7.15 3.10
C ALA A 25 5.58 -6.18 4.12
N LYS A 26 5.92 -6.69 5.30
CA LYS A 26 6.62 -5.90 6.31
C LYS A 26 7.47 -6.79 7.20
N ASP A 27 8.48 -6.17 7.83
CA ASP A 27 9.20 -6.74 8.95
C ASP A 27 9.16 -5.75 10.12
N ASP A 28 10.00 -5.94 11.13
CA ASP A 28 9.96 -5.09 12.33
C ASP A 28 10.35 -3.63 12.09
N THR A 29 11.10 -3.36 11.03
CA THR A 29 11.67 -2.04 10.76
C THR A 29 11.17 -1.45 9.45
N TYR A 30 10.92 -2.30 8.45
CA TYR A 30 10.65 -1.87 7.07
C TYR A 30 9.32 -2.37 6.57
N VAL A 31 8.76 -1.61 5.64
CA VAL A 31 7.61 -2.00 4.84
C VAL A 31 8.03 -2.06 3.38
N TYR A 32 7.34 -2.91 2.61
CA TYR A 32 7.62 -3.12 1.19
C TYR A 32 6.39 -2.70 0.41
N LEU A 33 6.56 -1.69 -0.44
CA LEU A 33 5.47 -0.90 -1.00
C LEU A 33 5.44 -1.00 -2.52
N ALA A 34 4.24 -1.11 -3.08
CA ALA A 34 4.05 -1.11 -4.52
C ALA A 34 2.86 -0.24 -4.90
N ASP A 35 2.96 0.44 -6.05
CA ASP A 35 1.85 1.21 -6.59
C ASP A 35 1.37 0.66 -7.94
N GLY A 36 2.07 -0.31 -8.49
CA GLY A 36 1.73 -0.94 -9.76
C GLY A 36 2.12 -0.14 -10.98
N LYS A 37 2.74 1.02 -10.80
CA LYS A 37 3.15 1.91 -11.88
C LYS A 37 4.64 2.23 -11.79
N HIS A 38 5.05 3.04 -10.82
CA HIS A 38 6.44 3.40 -10.58
C HIS A 38 7.17 2.34 -9.76
N ARG A 39 6.46 1.73 -8.82
CA ARG A 39 6.97 0.64 -8.01
C ARG A 39 6.12 -0.60 -8.25
N LYS A 40 6.63 -1.48 -9.08
CA LYS A 40 5.92 -2.70 -9.46
C LYS A 40 6.06 -3.75 -8.36
N VAL A 41 5.10 -4.68 -8.35
CA VAL A 41 5.08 -5.74 -7.33
C VAL A 41 6.35 -6.58 -7.35
N THR A 42 7.01 -6.70 -8.50
CA THR A 42 8.26 -7.45 -8.63
C THR A 42 9.48 -6.72 -8.09
N ASN A 43 9.35 -5.41 -7.83
CA ASN A 43 10.44 -4.60 -7.31
C ASN A 43 9.88 -3.52 -6.37
N PRO A 44 9.32 -3.93 -5.23
CA PRO A 44 8.69 -2.99 -4.31
C PRO A 44 9.72 -2.06 -3.67
N LYS A 45 9.23 -0.92 -3.20
CA LYS A 45 10.06 0.04 -2.49
C LYS A 45 10.16 -0.37 -1.03
N LYS A 46 11.38 -0.46 -0.52
CA LYS A 46 11.65 -0.70 0.89
C LYS A 46 11.70 0.65 1.61
N LYS A 47 10.90 0.82 2.65
CA LYS A 47 10.83 2.06 3.39
C LYS A 47 10.68 1.77 4.88
N LYS A 48 11.22 2.65 5.73
CA LYS A 48 11.08 2.48 7.17
C LYS A 48 9.62 2.64 7.60
N LEU A 49 9.16 1.77 8.46
CA LEU A 49 7.78 1.78 8.96
C LEU A 49 7.42 3.15 9.55
N LYS A 50 8.35 3.78 10.25
CA LYS A 50 8.09 5.09 10.87
C LYS A 50 7.89 6.23 9.86
N HIS A 51 8.18 6.00 8.57
CA HIS A 51 8.05 7.00 7.53
C HIS A 51 6.80 6.80 6.66
N VAL A 52 5.85 6.01 7.14
CA VAL A 52 4.57 5.82 6.45
C VAL A 52 3.43 5.99 7.44
N VAL A 53 2.27 6.36 6.91
CA VAL A 53 1.04 6.46 7.70
C VAL A 53 -0.05 5.62 7.03
N PHE A 54 -0.89 5.01 7.86
CA PHE A 54 -2.05 4.25 7.41
C PHE A 54 -3.07 5.20 6.77
N VAL A 55 -3.62 4.81 5.64
CA VAL A 55 -4.60 5.61 4.92
C VAL A 55 -5.95 4.90 4.83
N GLY A 56 -5.95 3.60 4.59
CA GLY A 56 -7.19 2.87 4.46
C GLY A 56 -6.98 1.37 4.55
N ALA A 57 -8.03 0.67 4.99
CA ALA A 57 -8.01 -0.78 5.05
C ALA A 57 -8.06 -1.36 3.64
N SER A 58 -7.41 -2.50 3.46
CA SER A 58 -7.47 -3.21 2.21
C SER A 58 -8.87 -3.76 1.98
N ASP A 59 -9.20 -3.97 0.71
CA ASP A 59 -10.32 -4.80 0.33
C ASP A 59 -10.11 -6.19 0.94
N GLU A 60 -11.19 -6.82 1.41
CA GLU A 60 -11.11 -8.15 2.03
C GLU A 60 -10.49 -9.17 1.08
N ALA A 61 -10.88 -9.13 -0.19
CA ALA A 61 -10.34 -10.04 -1.20
C ALA A 61 -8.84 -9.85 -1.38
N LEU A 62 -8.35 -8.60 -1.34
CA LEU A 62 -6.94 -8.30 -1.46
C LEU A 62 -6.15 -8.80 -0.25
N GLY A 63 -6.68 -8.57 0.94
CA GLY A 63 -6.04 -9.05 2.16
C GLY A 63 -5.94 -10.56 2.20
N GLN A 64 -6.99 -11.24 1.78
CA GLN A 64 -6.98 -12.70 1.70
C GLN A 64 -5.97 -13.21 0.68
N MET A 65 -5.90 -12.56 -0.49
CA MET A 65 -4.92 -12.90 -1.53
C MET A 65 -3.50 -12.86 -0.98
N LEU A 66 -3.15 -11.80 -0.25
CA LEU A 66 -1.80 -11.65 0.30
C LEU A 66 -1.53 -12.64 1.42
N SER A 67 -2.52 -12.97 2.23
CA SER A 67 -2.35 -13.95 3.31
C SER A 67 -2.14 -15.36 2.78
N GLU A 68 -2.56 -15.65 1.55
CA GLU A 68 -2.36 -16.93 0.88
C GLU A 68 -1.11 -16.94 -0.01
N ASP A 69 -0.25 -15.94 0.13
CA ASP A 69 0.95 -15.74 -0.69
C ASP A 69 0.66 -15.54 -2.18
N ASN A 70 -0.55 -15.14 -2.51
CA ASN A 70 -0.94 -14.80 -3.87
C ASN A 70 -0.77 -13.31 -4.10
N MET A 71 0.28 -12.94 -4.84
CA MET A 71 0.61 -11.54 -5.07
C MET A 71 -0.34 -10.94 -6.11
N PRO A 72 -0.92 -9.75 -5.85
CA PRO A 72 -1.74 -9.09 -6.84
C PRO A 72 -0.91 -8.62 -8.03
N THR A 73 -1.54 -8.48 -9.19
CA THR A 73 -0.89 -7.91 -10.36
C THR A 73 -0.76 -6.39 -10.21
N ASN A 74 0.15 -5.81 -10.98
CA ASN A 74 0.30 -4.35 -11.00
C ASN A 74 -1.01 -3.64 -11.37
N LYS A 75 -1.76 -4.22 -12.31
CA LYS A 75 -3.06 -3.68 -12.70
C LYS A 75 -4.04 -3.68 -11.53
N GLN A 76 -4.08 -4.76 -10.75
CA GLN A 76 -4.94 -4.86 -9.57
C GLN A 76 -4.53 -3.84 -8.51
N ILE A 77 -3.24 -3.65 -8.29
CA ILE A 77 -2.75 -2.68 -7.34
C ILE A 77 -3.19 -1.27 -7.74
N ARG A 78 -3.05 -0.91 -9.00
CA ARG A 78 -3.49 0.40 -9.50
C ARG A 78 -5.00 0.61 -9.28
N TYR A 79 -5.78 -0.43 -9.54
CA TYR A 79 -7.22 -0.38 -9.34
C TYR A 79 -7.58 -0.14 -7.87
N PHE A 80 -7.00 -0.91 -6.95
CA PHE A 80 -7.30 -0.78 -5.53
C PHE A 80 -6.82 0.56 -4.97
N LEU A 81 -5.67 1.04 -5.41
CA LEU A 81 -5.16 2.35 -4.97
C LEU A 81 -6.09 3.48 -5.43
N ARG A 82 -6.59 3.40 -6.65
CA ARG A 82 -7.53 4.40 -7.15
C ARG A 82 -8.81 4.41 -6.33
N LYS A 83 -9.35 3.24 -6.01
CA LYS A 83 -10.53 3.12 -5.16
C LYS A 83 -10.30 3.69 -3.77
N CYS A 84 -9.15 3.43 -3.21
CA CYS A 84 -8.78 3.97 -1.90
C CYS A 84 -8.76 5.49 -1.92
N LYS A 85 -8.16 6.09 -2.94
CA LYS A 85 -8.09 7.55 -3.09
C LYS A 85 -9.47 8.17 -3.26
N GLU A 86 -10.32 7.55 -4.05
CA GLU A 86 -11.70 8.02 -4.26
C GLU A 86 -12.48 8.02 -2.96
N SER A 87 -12.34 6.96 -2.17
CA SER A 87 -13.01 6.82 -0.89
C SER A 87 -12.56 7.90 0.10
N VAL A 88 -11.25 8.16 0.17
CA VAL A 88 -10.69 9.20 1.03
C VAL A 88 -11.17 10.59 0.58
N SER A 89 -11.21 10.85 -0.73
CA SER A 89 -11.69 12.12 -1.26
C SER A 89 -13.15 12.37 -0.90
N GLU A 90 -13.98 11.35 -0.96
CA GLU A 90 -15.39 11.45 -0.59
C GLU A 90 -15.55 11.82 0.89
N GLN A 91 -14.71 11.25 1.75
CA GLN A 91 -14.76 11.52 3.19
C GLN A 91 -14.32 12.95 3.54
N ASN A 92 -13.50 13.56 2.70
CA ASN A 92 -12.96 14.89 2.92
C ASN A 92 -13.81 16.00 2.30
N CYS A 93 -14.89 15.65 1.65
CA CYS A 93 -15.79 16.64 1.05
C CYS A 93 -16.83 17.14 2.03
#